data_cf9239c55c32bd41d5dc93ea5eac852a
#
_entry.id   cf9239c55c32bd41d5dc93ea5eac852a
#
_cell.length_a   1.000
_cell.length_b   1.000
_cell.length_c   1.000
_cell.angle_alpha   90.00
_cell.angle_beta   90.00
_cell.angle_gamma   90.00
#
_symmetry.space_group_name_H-M   'P 1'
#
loop_
_entity.id
_entity.type
_entity.pdbx_description
1 polymer ?
#
loop_
_entity_poly.entity_id
_entity_poly.type
_entity_poly.pdbx_seq_one_letter_code
_entity_poly.pdbx_strand_id
1 'polypeptide(L)'
;MSRHRNAIRTEAATRITSMDSTMAKTFAATFIALAALHASAQTTLAPQDKRITDSVIQADHKAYETLQGRIKAINDTGRPVRDYHLSKAQCWLDVSMHEYTRNDRSAFPQEAMTESEKLIDLMERARSPRPLDGPWDTALVNQAAKLRPDLWARADALKKHRGFNCATQRTACSEVELVHAGSEFNQQQWRHAKPYVQIAEDQLFEAERLAEACLPPPAPVFAPAPAPAPAPALAAPVPQAVQLSANVVFNFDKHTAAEMRGQSRPELEALARSLKDGVKVTAVKLVGHADRLNGTGNTKYNQQLSEKRARTVREYLVSLGVDAALISFEYRGDTEQVAKCDGKFKNKRALEECLLPNRRVEVQLSGLR
;
A
#
# COMPACT_ATOMS: atom_id res chain seq x y z
N MET A 1 -3.61 -17.46 -82.05
CA MET A 1 -4.07 -18.85 -82.28
C MET A 1 -5.02 -19.14 -81.14
N SER A 2 -6.24 -19.04 -81.45
CA SER A 2 -7.27 -19.99 -81.90
C SER A 2 -7.85 -20.78 -80.73
N ARG A 3 -9.10 -20.36 -80.30
CA ARG A 3 -10.36 -21.08 -80.51
C ARG A 3 -10.50 -22.31 -79.59
N HIS A 4 -11.57 -22.59 -78.84
CA HIS A 4 -13.00 -22.63 -79.09
C HIS A 4 -13.72 -22.88 -77.74
N ARG A 5 -14.83 -22.18 -77.44
CA ARG A 5 -16.24 -22.60 -77.53
C ARG A 5 -16.60 -23.84 -76.74
N ASN A 6 -17.67 -24.02 -76.00
CA ASN A 6 -19.05 -23.55 -76.00
C ASN A 6 -19.67 -24.06 -74.67
N ALA A 7 -20.43 -23.28 -73.96
CA ALA A 7 -21.85 -23.38 -73.82
C ALA A 7 -22.53 -24.76 -73.71
N ILE A 8 -23.10 -25.09 -72.59
CA ILE A 8 -24.44 -25.67 -72.51
C ILE A 8 -25.18 -24.99 -71.31
N ARG A 9 -26.25 -24.39 -71.70
CA ARG A 9 -27.41 -23.84 -71.00
C ARG A 9 -28.26 -25.04 -70.55
N THR A 10 -28.91 -24.99 -69.37
CA THR A 10 -30.38 -25.00 -69.23
C THR A 10 -30.76 -25.58 -67.84
N GLU A 11 -31.59 -24.77 -67.19
CA GLU A 11 -32.78 -25.11 -66.44
C GLU A 11 -32.71 -26.13 -65.28
N ALA A 12 -32.82 -25.56 -64.07
CA ALA A 12 -33.82 -26.03 -63.09
C ALA A 12 -34.12 -24.87 -62.15
N ALA A 13 -34.96 -23.96 -62.60
CA ALA A 13 -35.72 -23.13 -61.70
C ALA A 13 -36.85 -23.97 -61.08
N THR A 14 -37.24 -23.58 -59.89
CA THR A 14 -38.50 -23.90 -59.21
C THR A 14 -38.53 -25.15 -58.41
N ARG A 15 -38.31 -24.98 -57.13
CA ARG A 15 -39.17 -25.40 -56.00
C ARG A 15 -38.41 -25.28 -54.67
N ILE A 16 -38.39 -24.10 -54.06
CA ILE A 16 -38.37 -23.97 -52.61
C ILE A 16 -39.55 -23.10 -52.24
N THR A 17 -40.69 -23.80 -52.14
CA THR A 17 -41.89 -23.25 -51.50
C THR A 17 -41.72 -23.34 -50.01
N SER A 18 -41.95 -22.23 -49.35
CA SER A 18 -42.60 -22.13 -48.04
C SER A 18 -42.08 -23.13 -46.98
N MET A 19 -41.00 -22.75 -46.29
CA MET A 19 -40.82 -23.24 -44.91
C MET A 19 -41.24 -22.08 -44.01
N ASP A 20 -42.22 -22.44 -43.20
CA ASP A 20 -43.00 -21.65 -42.31
C ASP A 20 -42.21 -20.60 -41.48
N SER A 21 -42.63 -19.38 -41.56
CA SER A 21 -42.23 -18.24 -40.76
C SER A 21 -42.54 -18.40 -39.23
N THR A 22 -43.09 -19.54 -38.81
CA THR A 22 -43.45 -19.84 -37.42
C THR A 22 -42.34 -20.52 -36.63
N MET A 23 -41.45 -21.27 -37.24
CA MET A 23 -40.31 -21.88 -36.52
C MET A 23 -39.15 -20.94 -36.24
N ALA A 24 -38.94 -19.89 -37.07
CA ALA A 24 -37.89 -18.85 -36.86
C ALA A 24 -38.22 -17.91 -35.67
N LYS A 25 -39.52 -17.75 -35.34
CA LYS A 25 -39.94 -16.87 -34.24
C LYS A 25 -39.90 -17.56 -32.87
N THR A 26 -40.00 -18.88 -32.83
CA THR A 26 -39.92 -19.67 -31.59
C THR A 26 -38.46 -19.88 -31.13
N PHE A 27 -37.48 -19.98 -32.04
CA PHE A 27 -36.06 -20.06 -31.67
C PHE A 27 -35.49 -18.72 -31.19
N ALA A 28 -35.93 -17.58 -31.72
CA ALA A 28 -35.50 -16.27 -31.24
C ALA A 28 -36.05 -15.90 -29.86
N ALA A 29 -37.26 -16.37 -29.52
CA ALA A 29 -37.86 -16.12 -28.19
C ALA A 29 -37.21 -16.94 -27.09
N THR A 30 -36.70 -18.15 -27.38
CA THR A 30 -36.07 -19.01 -26.39
C THR A 30 -34.63 -18.56 -26.07
N PHE A 31 -33.92 -17.92 -27.00
CA PHE A 31 -32.58 -17.34 -26.73
C PHE A 31 -32.62 -16.04 -25.94
N ILE A 32 -33.68 -15.24 -26.05
CA ILE A 32 -33.84 -13.99 -25.29
C ILE A 32 -34.27 -14.27 -23.85
N ALA A 33 -34.97 -15.37 -23.58
CA ALA A 33 -35.38 -15.76 -22.23
C ALA A 33 -34.25 -16.36 -21.38
N LEU A 34 -33.20 -16.92 -22.00
CA LEU A 34 -32.03 -17.46 -21.24
C LEU A 34 -31.00 -16.39 -20.84
N ALA A 35 -31.04 -15.19 -21.42
CA ALA A 35 -30.14 -14.09 -21.08
C ALA A 35 -30.60 -13.23 -19.89
N ALA A 36 -31.79 -13.44 -19.36
CA ALA A 36 -32.39 -12.63 -18.30
C ALA A 36 -32.40 -13.27 -16.89
N LEU A 37 -31.76 -14.42 -16.72
CA LEU A 37 -31.74 -15.13 -15.43
C LEU A 37 -30.33 -15.26 -14.82
N HIS A 38 -29.47 -14.28 -15.06
CA HIS A 38 -28.31 -14.06 -14.18
C HIS A 38 -28.69 -12.98 -13.14
N ALA A 39 -29.73 -13.23 -12.36
CA ALA A 39 -29.75 -12.72 -11.01
C ALA A 39 -28.58 -13.41 -10.32
N SER A 40 -27.49 -12.68 -10.08
CA SER A 40 -26.35 -13.19 -9.33
C SER A 40 -26.88 -13.69 -7.99
N ALA A 41 -26.99 -15.01 -7.84
CA ALA A 41 -27.20 -15.57 -6.51
C ALA A 41 -26.01 -15.10 -5.68
N GLN A 42 -26.28 -14.37 -4.61
CA GLN A 42 -25.26 -13.86 -3.71
C GLN A 42 -24.39 -15.03 -3.24
N THR A 43 -23.08 -14.88 -3.35
CA THR A 43 -22.12 -15.91 -2.95
C THR A 43 -22.25 -16.16 -1.43
N THR A 44 -22.62 -17.38 -1.03
CA THR A 44 -22.88 -17.71 0.37
C THR A 44 -21.88 -18.74 0.85
N LEU A 45 -21.16 -18.41 1.94
CA LEU A 45 -20.30 -19.36 2.65
C LEU A 45 -21.14 -20.34 3.46
N ALA A 46 -20.65 -21.56 3.61
CA ALA A 46 -21.27 -22.53 4.50
C ALA A 46 -21.27 -21.99 5.94
N PRO A 47 -22.34 -22.22 6.72
CA PRO A 47 -22.34 -21.93 8.15
C PRO A 47 -21.18 -22.64 8.85
N GLN A 48 -20.60 -22.00 9.88
CA GLN A 48 -19.39 -22.51 10.55
C GLN A 48 -19.55 -23.96 11.06
N ASP A 49 -20.72 -24.32 11.58
CA ASP A 49 -21.03 -25.67 12.05
C ASP A 49 -21.08 -26.72 10.93
N LYS A 50 -21.17 -26.32 9.68
CA LYS A 50 -21.13 -27.18 8.48
C LYS A 50 -19.75 -27.30 7.85
N ARG A 51 -18.79 -26.47 8.24
CA ARG A 51 -17.41 -26.49 7.70
C ARG A 51 -16.57 -27.62 8.30
N ILE A 52 -17.11 -28.86 8.27
CA ILE A 52 -16.51 -30.03 8.92
C ILE A 52 -15.88 -30.98 7.89
N THR A 53 -16.33 -30.93 6.64
CA THR A 53 -15.83 -31.81 5.58
C THR A 53 -15.00 -31.03 4.58
N ASP A 54 -13.98 -31.70 4.00
CA ASP A 54 -13.14 -31.12 2.97
C ASP A 54 -13.94 -30.61 1.77
N SER A 55 -15.02 -31.30 1.40
CA SER A 55 -15.88 -30.90 0.28
C SER A 55 -16.58 -29.56 0.52
N VAL A 56 -17.06 -29.31 1.74
CA VAL A 56 -17.68 -28.03 2.11
C VAL A 56 -16.63 -26.92 2.13
N ILE A 57 -15.46 -27.17 2.75
CA ILE A 57 -14.37 -26.20 2.81
C ILE A 57 -13.87 -25.86 1.40
N GLN A 58 -13.74 -26.86 0.52
CA GLN A 58 -13.33 -26.63 -0.88
C GLN A 58 -14.37 -25.82 -1.66
N ALA A 59 -15.68 -26.02 -1.40
CA ALA A 59 -16.72 -25.22 -2.03
C ALA A 59 -16.61 -23.72 -1.62
N ASP A 60 -16.40 -23.47 -0.32
CA ASP A 60 -16.17 -22.10 0.18
C ASP A 60 -14.89 -21.49 -0.41
N HIS A 61 -13.78 -22.23 -0.45
CA HIS A 61 -12.55 -21.76 -1.11
C HIS A 61 -12.77 -21.45 -2.59
N LYS A 62 -13.59 -22.24 -3.28
CA LYS A 62 -13.94 -21.98 -4.69
C LYS A 62 -14.74 -20.69 -4.84
N ALA A 63 -15.59 -20.33 -3.86
CA ALA A 63 -16.28 -19.05 -3.83
C ALA A 63 -15.27 -17.88 -3.75
N TYR A 64 -14.28 -17.96 -2.85
CA TYR A 64 -13.21 -16.96 -2.75
C TYR A 64 -12.39 -16.84 -4.04
N GLU A 65 -11.98 -17.96 -4.64
CA GLU A 65 -11.26 -17.98 -5.93
C GLU A 65 -12.10 -17.33 -7.05
N THR A 66 -13.40 -17.54 -7.05
CA THR A 66 -14.30 -16.96 -8.05
C THR A 66 -14.34 -15.44 -7.92
N LEU A 67 -14.52 -14.90 -6.72
CA LEU A 67 -14.51 -13.46 -6.49
C LEU A 67 -13.11 -12.87 -6.80
N GLN A 68 -12.03 -13.54 -6.41
CA GLN A 68 -10.66 -13.13 -6.76
C GLN A 68 -10.45 -13.09 -8.27
N GLY A 69 -10.99 -14.07 -8.99
CA GLY A 69 -10.97 -14.10 -10.47
C GLY A 69 -11.73 -12.91 -11.08
N ARG A 70 -12.88 -12.53 -10.52
CA ARG A 70 -13.65 -11.34 -10.95
C ARG A 70 -12.90 -10.05 -10.68
N ILE A 71 -12.26 -9.89 -9.51
CA ILE A 71 -11.39 -8.73 -9.20
C ILE A 71 -10.27 -8.62 -10.24
N LYS A 72 -9.59 -9.77 -10.53
CA LYS A 72 -8.55 -9.80 -11.56
C LYS A 72 -9.08 -9.42 -12.93
N ALA A 73 -10.23 -9.95 -13.33
CA ALA A 73 -10.86 -9.62 -14.62
C ALA A 73 -11.17 -8.13 -14.75
N ILE A 74 -11.65 -7.48 -13.69
CA ILE A 74 -11.86 -6.02 -13.64
C ILE A 74 -10.54 -5.27 -13.85
N ASN A 75 -9.46 -5.70 -13.20
CA ASN A 75 -8.13 -5.09 -13.41
C ASN A 75 -7.64 -5.28 -14.84
N ASP A 76 -7.86 -6.46 -15.44
CA ASP A 76 -7.47 -6.78 -16.82
C ASP A 76 -8.20 -5.90 -17.85
N THR A 77 -9.35 -5.27 -17.51
CA THR A 77 -10.01 -4.27 -18.37
C THR A 77 -9.30 -2.91 -18.40
N GLY A 78 -8.21 -2.75 -17.64
CA GLY A 78 -7.44 -1.50 -17.54
C GLY A 78 -7.78 -0.64 -16.32
N ARG A 79 -8.65 -1.10 -15.40
CA ARG A 79 -8.84 -0.41 -14.11
C ARG A 79 -7.57 -0.55 -13.28
N PRO A 80 -7.00 0.57 -12.78
CA PRO A 80 -5.77 0.51 -11.99
C PRO A 80 -5.91 -0.37 -10.74
N VAL A 81 -4.90 -1.19 -10.45
CA VAL A 81 -4.85 -2.01 -9.20
C VAL A 81 -5.07 -1.16 -7.95
N ARG A 82 -4.60 0.09 -7.96
CA ARG A 82 -4.73 1.02 -6.84
C ARG A 82 -6.03 1.84 -6.85
N ASP A 83 -6.97 1.53 -7.76
CA ASP A 83 -8.31 2.15 -7.73
C ASP A 83 -8.96 1.93 -6.35
N TYR A 84 -9.64 2.95 -5.82
CA TYR A 84 -10.23 2.89 -4.47
C TYR A 84 -11.21 1.72 -4.32
N HIS A 85 -12.14 1.56 -5.26
CA HIS A 85 -13.19 0.53 -5.16
C HIS A 85 -12.62 -0.86 -5.42
N LEU A 86 -11.68 -1.00 -6.36
CA LEU A 86 -11.01 -2.27 -6.63
C LEU A 86 -10.18 -2.72 -5.43
N SER A 87 -9.42 -1.81 -4.83
CA SER A 87 -8.64 -2.07 -3.62
C SER A 87 -9.54 -2.40 -2.44
N LYS A 88 -10.65 -1.67 -2.27
CA LYS A 88 -11.61 -1.92 -1.18
C LYS A 88 -12.28 -3.29 -1.31
N ALA A 89 -12.65 -3.68 -2.55
CA ALA A 89 -13.17 -5.02 -2.82
C ALA A 89 -12.16 -6.11 -2.46
N GLN A 90 -10.88 -5.91 -2.84
CA GLN A 90 -9.81 -6.85 -2.47
C GLN A 90 -9.64 -6.92 -0.95
N CYS A 91 -9.53 -5.78 -0.26
CA CYS A 91 -9.32 -5.76 1.20
C CYS A 91 -10.50 -6.40 1.95
N TRP A 92 -11.74 -6.20 1.50
CA TRP A 92 -12.90 -6.92 2.05
C TRP A 92 -12.81 -8.43 1.85
N LEU A 93 -12.38 -8.88 0.67
CA LEU A 93 -12.19 -10.31 0.38
C LEU A 93 -11.09 -10.91 1.27
N ASP A 94 -9.99 -10.17 1.45
CA ASP A 94 -8.83 -10.61 2.23
C ASP A 94 -9.18 -10.75 3.72
N VAL A 95 -9.85 -9.77 4.33
CA VAL A 95 -10.27 -9.87 5.75
C VAL A 95 -11.35 -10.94 5.95
N SER A 96 -12.25 -11.12 4.98
CA SER A 96 -13.20 -12.21 4.98
C SER A 96 -12.51 -13.57 5.03
N MET A 97 -11.57 -13.81 4.11
CA MET A 97 -10.79 -15.04 4.03
C MET A 97 -9.93 -15.25 5.27
N HIS A 98 -9.34 -14.17 5.80
CA HIS A 98 -8.55 -14.21 7.03
C HIS A 98 -9.38 -14.75 8.19
N GLU A 99 -10.55 -14.17 8.45
CA GLU A 99 -11.41 -14.60 9.55
C GLU A 99 -12.07 -15.97 9.29
N TYR A 100 -12.39 -16.28 8.02
CA TYR A 100 -12.83 -17.63 7.65
C TYR A 100 -11.80 -18.69 8.04
N THR A 101 -10.51 -18.47 7.72
CA THR A 101 -9.43 -19.42 8.01
C THR A 101 -9.12 -19.52 9.50
N ARG A 102 -9.39 -18.48 10.27
CA ARG A 102 -9.31 -18.47 11.72
C ARG A 102 -10.51 -19.15 12.39
N ASN A 103 -11.46 -19.63 11.58
CA ASN A 103 -12.68 -20.27 12.05
C ASN A 103 -13.58 -19.32 12.89
N ASP A 104 -13.64 -18.05 12.49
CA ASP A 104 -14.56 -17.08 13.08
C ASP A 104 -16.00 -17.58 12.91
N ARG A 105 -16.75 -17.62 14.03
CA ARG A 105 -18.13 -18.08 14.11
C ARG A 105 -19.16 -16.98 13.93
N SER A 106 -18.71 -15.74 13.84
CA SER A 106 -19.58 -14.58 13.64
C SER A 106 -20.06 -14.47 12.19
N ALA A 107 -20.90 -13.49 11.93
CA ALA A 107 -21.33 -13.15 10.57
C ALA A 107 -20.24 -12.45 9.76
N PHE A 108 -19.13 -12.03 10.37
CA PHE A 108 -18.10 -11.19 9.74
C PHE A 108 -17.55 -11.76 8.43
N PRO A 109 -17.13 -13.06 8.34
CA PRO A 109 -16.60 -13.59 7.07
C PRO A 109 -17.58 -13.45 5.91
N GLN A 110 -18.86 -13.81 6.15
CA GLN A 110 -19.90 -13.73 5.13
C GLN A 110 -20.22 -12.29 4.74
N GLU A 111 -20.40 -11.41 5.72
CA GLU A 111 -20.77 -10.02 5.47
C GLU A 111 -19.63 -9.25 4.78
N ALA A 112 -18.37 -9.49 5.16
CA ALA A 112 -17.21 -8.93 4.49
C ALA A 112 -17.08 -9.41 3.04
N MET A 113 -17.28 -10.71 2.77
CA MET A 113 -17.36 -11.24 1.41
C MET A 113 -18.46 -10.54 0.60
N THR A 114 -19.63 -10.35 1.20
CA THR A 114 -20.75 -9.66 0.56
C THR A 114 -20.42 -8.20 0.20
N GLU A 115 -19.69 -7.47 1.05
CA GLU A 115 -19.24 -6.12 0.73
C GLU A 115 -18.23 -6.12 -0.44
N SER A 116 -17.32 -7.11 -0.49
CA SER A 116 -16.45 -7.31 -1.66
C SER A 116 -17.25 -7.52 -2.93
N GLU A 117 -18.23 -8.44 -2.91
CA GLU A 117 -19.06 -8.78 -4.06
C GLU A 117 -19.89 -7.59 -4.55
N LYS A 118 -20.47 -6.79 -3.65
CA LYS A 118 -21.20 -5.56 -4.01
C LYS A 118 -20.33 -4.58 -4.81
N LEU A 119 -19.07 -4.40 -4.40
CA LEU A 119 -18.15 -3.52 -5.11
C LEU A 119 -17.72 -4.09 -6.46
N ILE A 120 -17.50 -5.41 -6.54
CA ILE A 120 -17.24 -6.12 -7.79
C ILE A 120 -18.40 -5.91 -8.77
N ASP A 121 -19.63 -6.19 -8.34
CA ASP A 121 -20.85 -6.01 -9.12
C ASP A 121 -21.02 -4.58 -9.63
N LEU A 122 -20.72 -3.61 -8.77
CA LEU A 122 -20.79 -2.18 -9.11
C LEU A 122 -19.80 -1.84 -10.24
N MET A 123 -18.55 -2.32 -10.14
CA MET A 123 -17.54 -2.06 -11.16
C MET A 123 -17.83 -2.78 -12.48
N GLU A 124 -18.34 -4.01 -12.43
CA GLU A 124 -18.75 -4.77 -13.61
C GLU A 124 -19.91 -4.12 -14.34
N ARG A 125 -20.92 -3.64 -13.60
CA ARG A 125 -22.07 -2.88 -14.19
C ARG A 125 -21.61 -1.57 -14.80
N ALA A 126 -20.64 -0.88 -14.23
CA ALA A 126 -20.12 0.37 -14.76
C ALA A 126 -19.41 0.19 -16.12
N ARG A 127 -18.88 -1.00 -16.41
CA ARG A 127 -18.16 -1.35 -17.65
C ARG A 127 -17.12 -0.31 -18.06
N SER A 128 -16.48 0.32 -17.11
CA SER A 128 -15.52 1.40 -17.32
C SER A 128 -14.24 1.17 -16.54
N PRO A 129 -13.06 1.36 -17.11
CA PRO A 129 -11.79 1.31 -16.39
C PRO A 129 -11.55 2.56 -15.53
N ARG A 130 -12.40 3.59 -15.66
CA ARG A 130 -12.25 4.84 -14.89
C ARG A 130 -12.70 4.63 -13.45
N PRO A 131 -12.08 5.37 -12.50
CA PRO A 131 -12.56 5.41 -11.12
C PRO A 131 -14.05 5.75 -11.05
N LEU A 132 -14.74 5.17 -10.07
CA LEU A 132 -16.14 5.48 -9.80
C LEU A 132 -16.25 6.70 -8.91
N ASP A 133 -17.34 7.43 -9.05
CA ASP A 133 -17.70 8.54 -8.16
C ASP A 133 -18.62 8.03 -7.04
N GLY A 134 -18.01 7.24 -6.12
CA GLY A 134 -18.72 6.61 -5.01
C GLY A 134 -19.20 5.18 -5.29
N PRO A 135 -19.78 4.52 -4.29
CA PRO A 135 -19.94 4.97 -2.90
C PRO A 135 -18.62 5.07 -2.13
N TRP A 136 -18.52 6.04 -1.21
CA TRP A 136 -17.31 6.32 -0.41
C TRP A 136 -17.41 5.84 1.03
N ASP A 137 -18.56 5.42 1.48
CA ASP A 137 -18.82 4.91 2.82
C ASP A 137 -18.30 3.47 2.97
N THR A 138 -18.14 3.07 4.22
CA THR A 138 -17.68 1.74 4.62
C THR A 138 -18.70 1.14 5.58
N ALA A 139 -19.26 0.01 5.21
CA ALA A 139 -20.23 -0.70 6.03
C ALA A 139 -19.59 -1.21 7.33
N LEU A 140 -20.28 -1.07 8.45
CA LEU A 140 -19.88 -1.68 9.72
C LEU A 140 -20.45 -3.10 9.81
N VAL A 141 -19.85 -4.03 9.06
CA VAL A 141 -20.27 -5.44 9.03
C VAL A 141 -20.15 -6.06 10.43
N ASN A 142 -21.00 -7.06 10.70
CA ASN A 142 -21.07 -7.76 11.98
C ASN A 142 -21.21 -6.78 13.17
N GLN A 143 -21.92 -5.67 12.97
CA GLN A 143 -22.11 -4.61 13.97
C GLN A 143 -20.78 -4.10 14.57
N ALA A 144 -19.71 -4.07 13.78
CA ALA A 144 -18.39 -3.69 14.23
C ALA A 144 -18.39 -2.36 14.98
N ALA A 145 -17.70 -2.30 16.11
CA ALA A 145 -17.57 -1.09 16.88
C ALA A 145 -16.75 -0.05 16.10
N LYS A 146 -17.25 1.18 16.01
CA LYS A 146 -16.50 2.28 15.35
C LYS A 146 -15.40 2.80 16.26
N LEU A 147 -14.30 2.03 16.35
CA LEU A 147 -13.13 2.38 17.14
C LEU A 147 -12.37 3.54 16.50
N ARG A 148 -11.56 4.26 17.29
CA ARG A 148 -10.62 5.29 16.82
C ARG A 148 -11.27 6.30 15.86
N PRO A 149 -12.22 7.12 16.33
CA PRO A 149 -12.91 8.11 15.48
C PRO A 149 -11.94 9.09 14.83
N ASP A 150 -10.75 9.30 15.40
CA ASP A 150 -9.65 10.07 14.82
C ASP A 150 -9.14 9.47 13.51
N LEU A 151 -8.98 8.14 13.43
CA LEU A 151 -8.53 7.46 12.19
C LEU A 151 -9.61 7.53 11.10
N TRP A 152 -10.88 7.38 11.46
CA TRP A 152 -11.99 7.58 10.52
C TRP A 152 -12.01 9.00 9.95
N ALA A 153 -11.80 10.00 10.81
CA ALA A 153 -11.72 11.40 10.38
C ALA A 153 -10.54 11.64 9.42
N ARG A 154 -9.39 11.00 9.65
CA ARG A 154 -8.23 11.06 8.74
C ARG A 154 -8.54 10.42 7.39
N ALA A 155 -9.18 9.25 7.35
CA ALA A 155 -9.63 8.61 6.12
C ALA A 155 -10.59 9.51 5.33
N ASP A 156 -11.55 10.16 6.01
CA ASP A 156 -12.49 11.10 5.40
C ASP A 156 -11.81 12.37 4.88
N ALA A 157 -10.80 12.87 5.57
CA ALA A 157 -9.99 14.00 5.12
C ALA A 157 -9.18 13.64 3.86
N LEU A 158 -8.60 12.43 3.82
CA LEU A 158 -7.86 11.93 2.66
C LEU A 158 -8.75 11.83 1.41
N LYS A 159 -9.99 11.36 1.53
CA LYS A 159 -10.94 11.30 0.40
C LYS A 159 -11.25 12.68 -0.21
N LYS A 160 -11.05 13.76 0.54
CA LYS A 160 -11.22 15.15 0.09
C LYS A 160 -9.89 15.81 -0.32
N HIS A 161 -8.77 15.13 -0.10
CA HIS A 161 -7.45 15.69 -0.35
C HIS A 161 -7.14 15.75 -1.85
N ARG A 162 -6.48 16.81 -2.33
CA ARG A 162 -6.16 17.00 -3.77
C ARG A 162 -5.26 15.90 -4.34
N GLY A 163 -4.43 15.27 -3.51
CA GLY A 163 -3.57 14.14 -3.87
C GLY A 163 -4.19 12.77 -3.60
N PHE A 164 -5.50 12.68 -3.35
CA PHE A 164 -6.17 11.42 -3.01
C PHE A 164 -5.96 10.31 -4.03
N ASN A 165 -5.87 10.64 -5.33
CA ASN A 165 -5.61 9.67 -6.40
C ASN A 165 -4.32 8.83 -6.20
N CYS A 166 -3.35 9.30 -5.42
CA CYS A 166 -2.15 8.56 -5.06
C CYS A 166 -2.30 7.74 -3.76
N ALA A 167 -3.31 8.02 -2.95
CA ALA A 167 -3.55 7.43 -1.63
C ALA A 167 -4.72 6.43 -1.60
N THR A 168 -5.41 6.25 -2.71
CA THR A 168 -6.69 5.54 -2.81
C THR A 168 -6.66 4.13 -2.21
N GLN A 169 -5.67 3.31 -2.55
CA GLN A 169 -5.53 1.94 -2.05
C GLN A 169 -5.36 1.90 -0.52
N ARG A 170 -4.44 2.70 0.00
CA ARG A 170 -4.14 2.71 1.45
C ARG A 170 -5.33 3.20 2.26
N THR A 171 -6.02 4.23 1.77
CA THR A 171 -7.24 4.73 2.41
C THR A 171 -8.35 3.69 2.40
N ALA A 172 -8.59 3.04 1.26
CA ALA A 172 -9.62 2.01 1.14
C ALA A 172 -9.40 0.84 2.10
N CYS A 173 -8.17 0.32 2.17
CA CYS A 173 -7.84 -0.82 3.03
C CYS A 173 -7.81 -0.44 4.51
N SER A 174 -7.37 0.78 4.87
CA SER A 174 -7.41 1.23 6.27
C SER A 174 -8.83 1.28 6.83
N GLU A 175 -9.81 1.69 6.03
CA GLU A 175 -11.21 1.69 6.45
C GLU A 175 -11.73 0.28 6.70
N VAL A 176 -11.37 -0.68 5.85
CA VAL A 176 -11.72 -2.10 6.03
C VAL A 176 -11.08 -2.66 7.30
N GLU A 177 -9.80 -2.36 7.55
CA GLU A 177 -9.11 -2.79 8.78
C GLU A 177 -9.69 -2.15 10.05
N LEU A 178 -10.21 -0.92 9.97
CA LEU A 178 -10.91 -0.31 11.10
C LEU A 178 -12.22 -1.04 11.42
N VAL A 179 -12.95 -1.53 10.42
CA VAL A 179 -14.14 -2.37 10.63
C VAL A 179 -13.74 -3.73 11.18
N HIS A 180 -12.69 -4.34 10.66
CA HIS A 180 -12.13 -5.59 11.16
C HIS A 180 -11.75 -5.47 12.64
N ALA A 181 -11.01 -4.41 12.99
CA ALA A 181 -10.69 -4.10 14.38
C ALA A 181 -11.92 -3.96 15.27
N GLY A 182 -12.98 -3.33 14.76
CA GLY A 182 -14.25 -3.17 15.48
C GLY A 182 -14.96 -4.48 15.74
N SER A 183 -14.94 -5.41 14.77
CA SER A 183 -15.48 -6.76 14.94
C SER A 183 -14.69 -7.55 15.98
N GLU A 184 -13.37 -7.54 15.91
CA GLU A 184 -12.49 -8.18 16.87
C GLU A 184 -12.62 -7.60 18.28
N PHE A 185 -12.87 -6.28 18.40
CA PHE A 185 -13.16 -5.65 19.68
C PHE A 185 -14.45 -6.18 20.31
N ASN A 186 -15.50 -6.35 19.52
CA ASN A 186 -16.77 -6.90 20.01
C ASN A 186 -16.62 -8.35 20.48
N GLN A 187 -15.75 -9.14 19.88
CA GLN A 187 -15.52 -10.54 20.22
C GLN A 187 -14.58 -10.69 21.43
N GLN A 188 -13.42 -10.03 21.42
CA GLN A 188 -12.33 -10.28 22.37
C GLN A 188 -11.66 -9.00 22.90
N GLN A 189 -12.35 -7.89 22.84
CA GLN A 189 -11.91 -6.59 23.37
C GLN A 189 -10.59 -6.06 22.74
N TRP A 190 -9.99 -5.06 23.34
CA TRP A 190 -8.82 -4.36 22.83
C TRP A 190 -7.63 -5.25 22.46
N ARG A 191 -7.44 -6.35 23.17
CA ARG A 191 -6.31 -7.25 22.92
C ARG A 191 -6.29 -7.77 21.47
N HIS A 192 -7.46 -8.11 20.93
CA HIS A 192 -7.61 -8.62 19.55
C HIS A 192 -7.75 -7.48 18.54
N ALA A 193 -8.42 -6.40 18.88
CA ALA A 193 -8.58 -5.25 18.00
C ALA A 193 -7.26 -4.51 17.69
N LYS A 194 -6.34 -4.46 18.68
CA LYS A 194 -5.12 -3.66 18.58
C LYS A 194 -4.28 -3.89 17.33
N PRO A 195 -3.98 -5.11 16.89
CA PRO A 195 -3.19 -5.33 15.68
C PRO A 195 -3.79 -4.69 14.44
N TYR A 196 -5.09 -4.77 14.27
CA TYR A 196 -5.82 -4.24 13.10
C TYR A 196 -5.94 -2.72 13.17
N VAL A 197 -6.11 -2.15 14.37
CA VAL A 197 -5.98 -0.71 14.58
C VAL A 197 -4.60 -0.21 14.17
N GLN A 198 -3.53 -0.95 14.53
CA GLN A 198 -2.16 -0.59 14.13
C GLN A 198 -1.98 -0.64 12.62
N ILE A 199 -2.48 -1.69 11.96
CA ILE A 199 -2.45 -1.81 10.49
C ILE A 199 -3.15 -0.62 9.83
N ALA A 200 -4.35 -0.27 10.33
CA ALA A 200 -5.11 0.87 9.80
C ALA A 200 -4.37 2.20 10.00
N GLU A 201 -3.76 2.40 11.17
CA GLU A 201 -2.99 3.62 11.49
C GLU A 201 -1.77 3.75 10.58
N ASP A 202 -1.01 2.66 10.37
CA ASP A 202 0.16 2.63 9.49
C ASP A 202 -0.23 2.87 8.02
N GLN A 203 -1.35 2.29 7.57
CA GLN A 203 -1.87 2.52 6.23
C GLN A 203 -2.31 3.97 6.01
N LEU A 204 -2.96 4.60 6.99
CA LEU A 204 -3.35 6.01 6.91
C LEU A 204 -2.15 6.93 6.91
N PHE A 205 -1.14 6.66 7.73
CA PHE A 205 0.11 7.41 7.71
C PHE A 205 0.78 7.38 6.32
N GLU A 206 0.85 6.19 5.72
CA GLU A 206 1.41 6.06 4.37
C GLU A 206 0.49 6.72 3.31
N ALA A 207 -0.83 6.65 3.46
CA ALA A 207 -1.78 7.32 2.58
C ALA A 207 -1.60 8.85 2.59
N GLU A 208 -1.45 9.45 3.77
CA GLU A 208 -1.21 10.88 3.92
C GLU A 208 0.10 11.29 3.24
N ARG A 209 1.17 10.52 3.46
CA ARG A 209 2.47 10.76 2.82
C ARG A 209 2.38 10.68 1.28
N LEU A 210 1.65 9.69 0.74
CA LEU A 210 1.44 9.52 -0.69
C LEU A 210 0.59 10.65 -1.28
N ALA A 211 -0.45 11.09 -0.56
CA ALA A 211 -1.31 12.18 -0.98
C ALA A 211 -0.54 13.51 -1.08
N GLU A 212 0.27 13.82 -0.07
CA GLU A 212 1.13 15.02 -0.09
C GLU A 212 2.17 14.96 -1.21
N ALA A 213 2.84 13.81 -1.39
CA ALA A 213 3.83 13.64 -2.45
C ALA A 213 3.25 13.72 -3.87
N CYS A 214 1.94 13.55 -4.02
CA CYS A 214 1.22 13.62 -5.28
C CYS A 214 0.86 15.05 -5.69
N LEU A 215 0.98 16.00 -4.78
CA LEU A 215 0.72 17.39 -5.11
C LEU A 215 1.82 17.94 -6.02
N PRO A 216 1.47 18.73 -7.04
CA PRO A 216 2.49 19.45 -7.79
C PRO A 216 3.27 20.34 -6.83
N PRO A 217 4.58 20.49 -7.03
CA PRO A 217 5.35 21.44 -6.22
C PRO A 217 4.63 22.79 -6.26
N PRO A 218 4.60 23.53 -5.14
CA PRO A 218 3.97 24.84 -5.11
C PRO A 218 4.49 25.65 -6.29
N ALA A 219 3.57 26.21 -7.08
CA ALA A 219 3.93 27.09 -8.18
C ALA A 219 4.87 28.17 -7.63
N PRO A 220 5.98 28.49 -8.31
CA PRO A 220 6.82 29.58 -7.88
C PRO A 220 5.91 30.79 -7.71
N VAL A 221 5.86 31.33 -6.49
CA VAL A 221 5.12 32.57 -6.23
C VAL A 221 5.87 33.66 -6.97
N PHE A 222 5.46 33.95 -8.21
CA PHE A 222 5.89 35.16 -8.86
C PHE A 222 5.29 36.30 -8.07
N ALA A 223 6.14 37.04 -7.36
CA ALA A 223 5.74 38.33 -6.79
C ALA A 223 5.09 39.16 -7.90
N PRO A 224 3.98 39.90 -7.65
CA PRO A 224 3.40 40.78 -8.66
C PRO A 224 4.50 41.65 -9.24
N ALA A 225 4.53 41.72 -10.58
CA ALA A 225 5.55 42.47 -11.30
C ALA A 225 5.65 43.90 -10.72
N PRO A 226 6.81 44.31 -10.25
CA PRO A 226 6.99 45.68 -9.78
C PRO A 226 6.80 46.64 -10.97
N ALA A 227 6.15 47.75 -10.72
CA ALA A 227 6.11 48.88 -11.67
C ALA A 227 7.54 49.22 -12.15
N PRO A 228 7.72 49.68 -13.42
CA PRO A 228 9.05 49.82 -14.02
C PRO A 228 9.95 50.70 -13.14
N ALA A 229 10.96 50.03 -12.57
CA ALA A 229 11.97 50.63 -11.73
C ALA A 229 13.28 50.87 -12.49
N PRO A 230 14.08 51.83 -12.07
CA PRO A 230 15.37 52.13 -12.71
C PRO A 230 16.35 50.95 -12.60
N ALA A 231 17.25 50.88 -13.56
CA ALA A 231 18.26 49.89 -13.93
C ALA A 231 18.86 48.95 -12.84
N PRO A 232 19.32 47.72 -13.20
CA PRO A 232 19.31 46.53 -12.36
C PRO A 232 20.42 46.52 -11.31
N ALA A 233 20.01 46.37 -10.03
CA ALA A 233 20.89 45.84 -9.01
C ALA A 233 20.83 44.29 -9.09
N LEU A 234 21.98 43.63 -9.03
CA LEU A 234 22.17 42.19 -9.10
C LEU A 234 21.26 41.45 -8.12
N ALA A 235 20.38 40.57 -8.62
CA ALA A 235 19.47 39.76 -7.83
C ALA A 235 20.27 38.80 -6.91
N ALA A 236 19.93 38.77 -5.62
CA ALA A 236 20.50 37.82 -4.68
C ALA A 236 20.05 36.40 -5.05
N PRO A 237 20.91 35.39 -4.94
CA PRO A 237 20.59 34.00 -5.31
C PRO A 237 19.44 33.42 -4.45
N VAL A 238 18.48 32.77 -5.10
CA VAL A 238 17.37 32.08 -4.44
C VAL A 238 17.92 30.88 -3.68
N PRO A 239 17.61 30.69 -2.36
CA PRO A 239 18.07 29.56 -1.59
C PRO A 239 17.60 28.22 -2.19
N GLN A 240 18.54 27.33 -2.51
CA GLN A 240 18.23 25.99 -3.03
C GLN A 240 18.12 24.99 -1.87
N ALA A 241 17.10 24.13 -1.90
CA ALA A 241 16.96 23.03 -0.95
C ALA A 241 18.07 22.00 -1.16
N VAL A 242 18.78 21.66 -0.08
CA VAL A 242 19.86 20.66 -0.07
C VAL A 242 19.46 19.52 0.85
N GLN A 243 19.58 18.28 0.35
CA GLN A 243 19.46 17.07 1.16
C GLN A 243 20.78 16.31 1.13
N LEU A 244 21.29 15.99 2.30
CA LEU A 244 22.51 15.21 2.49
C LEU A 244 22.19 13.98 3.34
N SER A 245 22.82 12.84 3.05
CA SER A 245 22.66 11.62 3.83
C SER A 245 24.01 10.95 4.10
N ALA A 246 24.11 10.27 5.24
CA ALA A 246 25.25 9.44 5.61
C ALA A 246 24.80 8.21 6.38
N ASN A 247 25.57 7.14 6.30
CA ASN A 247 25.35 5.91 7.08
C ASN A 247 26.52 5.68 8.05
N VAL A 248 26.22 5.76 9.35
CA VAL A 248 27.21 5.53 10.40
C VAL A 248 27.14 4.08 10.85
N VAL A 249 28.21 3.33 10.64
CA VAL A 249 28.29 1.89 10.95
C VAL A 249 29.06 1.65 12.24
N PHE A 250 28.59 0.69 13.05
CA PHE A 250 29.18 0.34 14.34
C PHE A 250 29.76 -1.07 14.37
N ASN A 251 30.75 -1.28 15.24
CA ASN A 251 31.21 -2.61 15.58
C ASN A 251 30.10 -3.47 16.21
N PHE A 252 30.27 -4.80 16.16
CA PHE A 252 29.31 -5.75 16.76
C PHE A 252 29.15 -5.42 18.26
N ASP A 253 27.88 -5.32 18.67
CA ASP A 253 27.50 -5.05 20.07
C ASP A 253 28.07 -3.73 20.65
N LYS A 254 28.43 -2.78 19.82
CA LYS A 254 29.00 -1.48 20.20
C LYS A 254 28.13 -0.30 19.80
N HIS A 255 28.30 0.81 20.52
CA HIS A 255 27.50 2.03 20.31
C HIS A 255 28.26 3.34 20.55
N THR A 256 29.52 3.31 21.04
CA THR A 256 30.26 4.55 21.32
C THR A 256 30.87 5.17 20.07
N ALA A 257 31.23 6.45 20.10
CA ALA A 257 31.85 7.14 18.97
C ALA A 257 33.20 6.51 18.55
N ALA A 258 33.96 5.94 19.50
CA ALA A 258 35.19 5.22 19.21
C ALA A 258 34.98 3.92 18.45
N GLU A 259 33.77 3.36 18.52
CA GLU A 259 33.40 2.08 17.92
C GLU A 259 32.70 2.22 16.55
N MET A 260 32.62 3.45 16.01
CA MET A 260 32.23 3.70 14.64
C MET A 260 33.27 3.14 13.68
N ARG A 261 32.83 2.42 12.64
CA ARG A 261 33.72 1.75 11.69
C ARG A 261 34.01 2.55 10.43
N GLY A 262 35.18 2.33 9.87
CA GLY A 262 35.59 2.79 8.55
C GLY A 262 35.47 4.30 8.39
N GLN A 263 34.77 4.73 7.35
CA GLN A 263 34.62 6.14 6.98
C GLN A 263 33.51 6.86 7.75
N SER A 264 32.81 6.19 8.68
CA SER A 264 31.63 6.76 9.37
C SER A 264 31.92 8.08 10.08
N ARG A 265 33.06 8.19 10.78
CA ARG A 265 33.45 9.47 11.43
C ARG A 265 33.85 10.54 10.41
N PRO A 266 34.75 10.26 9.43
CA PRO A 266 35.07 11.21 8.36
C PRO A 266 33.82 11.68 7.59
N GLU A 267 32.86 10.81 7.32
CA GLU A 267 31.60 11.18 6.66
C GLU A 267 30.76 12.14 7.50
N LEU A 268 30.61 11.89 8.81
CA LEU A 268 29.91 12.81 9.72
C LEU A 268 30.64 14.17 9.81
N GLU A 269 31.97 14.16 9.84
CA GLU A 269 32.77 15.39 9.86
C GLU A 269 32.67 16.16 8.54
N ALA A 270 32.63 15.44 7.40
CA ALA A 270 32.40 16.04 6.10
C ALA A 270 31.00 16.65 6.00
N LEU A 271 29.99 15.94 6.50
CA LEU A 271 28.62 16.41 6.61
C LEU A 271 28.57 17.70 7.45
N ALA A 272 29.19 17.71 8.64
CA ALA A 272 29.25 18.87 9.51
C ALA A 272 30.04 20.05 8.91
N ARG A 273 31.09 19.78 8.11
CA ARG A 273 31.81 20.84 7.37
C ARG A 273 30.94 21.49 6.30
N SER A 274 30.20 20.71 5.53
CA SER A 274 29.30 21.25 4.49
C SER A 274 28.23 22.19 5.06
N LEU A 275 27.91 22.07 6.38
CA LEU A 275 27.04 23.01 7.09
C LEU A 275 27.69 24.38 7.34
N LYS A 276 29.02 24.44 7.44
CA LYS A 276 29.77 25.68 7.61
C LYS A 276 29.98 26.40 6.26
N ASP A 277 29.88 25.67 5.15
CA ASP A 277 30.09 26.16 3.79
C ASP A 277 28.80 26.73 3.14
N GLY A 278 27.95 27.38 3.95
CA GLY A 278 26.78 28.14 3.47
C GLY A 278 25.49 27.34 3.35
N VAL A 279 25.40 26.14 3.93
CA VAL A 279 24.15 25.43 4.07
C VAL A 279 23.50 25.75 5.42
N LYS A 280 22.34 26.40 5.40
CA LYS A 280 21.53 26.62 6.59
C LYS A 280 20.72 25.36 6.87
N VAL A 281 21.08 24.57 7.90
CA VAL A 281 20.35 23.36 8.31
C VAL A 281 18.95 23.74 8.81
N THR A 282 17.97 23.00 8.35
CA THR A 282 16.56 23.12 8.79
C THR A 282 16.10 21.94 9.63
N ALA A 283 16.63 20.73 9.38
CA ALA A 283 16.35 19.53 10.16
C ALA A 283 17.45 18.47 9.98
N VAL A 284 17.65 17.66 11.02
CA VAL A 284 18.46 16.43 10.97
C VAL A 284 17.62 15.30 11.55
N LYS A 285 17.41 14.24 10.78
CA LYS A 285 16.75 13.02 11.23
C LYS A 285 17.77 11.89 11.33
N LEU A 286 17.77 11.20 12.48
CA LEU A 286 18.61 10.02 12.73
C LEU A 286 17.72 8.81 12.91
N VAL A 287 18.06 7.68 12.27
CA VAL A 287 17.35 6.40 12.48
C VAL A 287 18.38 5.33 12.86
N GLY A 288 18.30 4.83 14.08
CA GLY A 288 19.21 3.82 14.63
C GLY A 288 18.71 2.40 14.32
N HIS A 289 19.64 1.51 13.94
CA HIS A 289 19.40 0.10 13.66
C HIS A 289 20.40 -0.81 14.35
N ALA A 290 20.01 -2.07 14.57
CA ALA A 290 20.85 -3.15 15.04
C ALA A 290 20.76 -4.34 14.09
N ASP A 291 21.76 -5.22 14.11
CA ASP A 291 21.62 -6.51 13.43
C ASP A 291 20.75 -7.47 14.28
N ARG A 292 20.35 -8.58 13.66
CA ARG A 292 19.51 -9.60 14.31
C ARG A 292 20.25 -10.47 15.35
N LEU A 293 21.57 -10.35 15.44
CA LEU A 293 22.34 -11.14 16.41
C LEU A 293 22.15 -10.56 17.81
N ASN A 294 21.51 -11.35 18.63
CA ASN A 294 21.22 -11.00 20.00
C ASN A 294 21.57 -12.18 20.91
N GLY A 295 22.71 -12.09 21.58
CA GLY A 295 23.18 -13.14 22.48
C GLY A 295 22.32 -13.36 23.73
N THR A 296 21.36 -12.46 23.99
CA THR A 296 20.52 -12.49 25.20
C THR A 296 19.13 -13.07 24.94
N GLY A 297 18.71 -13.24 23.66
CA GLY A 297 17.34 -13.59 23.29
C GLY A 297 16.28 -12.54 23.66
N ASN A 298 16.68 -11.39 24.17
CA ASN A 298 15.78 -10.32 24.59
C ASN A 298 15.52 -9.33 23.44
N THR A 299 14.30 -9.29 22.93
CA THR A 299 13.90 -8.39 21.83
C THR A 299 14.11 -6.91 22.16
N LYS A 300 14.03 -6.51 23.43
CA LYS A 300 14.30 -5.13 23.87
C LYS A 300 15.77 -4.74 23.76
N TYR A 301 16.69 -5.71 23.73
CA TYR A 301 18.12 -5.43 23.69
C TYR A 301 18.53 -4.69 22.43
N ASN A 302 18.16 -5.20 21.25
CA ASN A 302 18.47 -4.57 19.97
C ASN A 302 17.79 -3.19 19.82
N GLN A 303 16.61 -3.04 20.40
CA GLN A 303 15.93 -1.75 20.44
C GLN A 303 16.72 -0.71 21.27
N GLN A 304 17.17 -1.09 22.47
CA GLN A 304 18.04 -0.23 23.31
C GLN A 304 19.39 0.05 22.66
N LEU A 305 19.98 -0.95 21.96
CA LEU A 305 21.27 -0.78 21.28
C LEU A 305 21.16 0.20 20.13
N SER A 306 20.07 0.12 19.35
CA SER A 306 19.80 1.04 18.25
C SER A 306 19.53 2.47 18.75
N GLU A 307 18.85 2.62 19.88
CA GLU A 307 18.68 3.91 20.55
C GLU A 307 20.01 4.52 20.99
N LYS A 308 20.84 3.74 21.67
CA LYS A 308 22.18 4.19 22.11
C LYS A 308 23.04 4.64 20.94
N ARG A 309 23.00 3.93 19.81
CA ARG A 309 23.70 4.33 18.58
C ARG A 309 23.21 5.66 18.04
N ALA A 310 21.89 5.83 17.91
CA ALA A 310 21.30 7.09 17.45
C ALA A 310 21.66 8.27 18.38
N ARG A 311 21.62 8.04 19.69
CA ARG A 311 22.03 9.03 20.70
C ARG A 311 23.52 9.40 20.58
N THR A 312 24.41 8.43 20.39
CA THR A 312 25.83 8.71 20.17
C THR A 312 26.09 9.53 18.92
N VAL A 313 25.42 9.22 17.82
CA VAL A 313 25.54 10.03 16.58
C VAL A 313 25.01 11.45 16.80
N ARG A 314 23.89 11.61 17.52
CA ARG A 314 23.37 12.93 17.91
C ARG A 314 24.41 13.73 18.70
N GLU A 315 24.95 13.13 19.76
CA GLU A 315 25.96 13.78 20.62
C GLU A 315 27.21 14.16 19.80
N TYR A 316 27.63 13.29 18.88
CA TYR A 316 28.77 13.55 18.01
C TYR A 316 28.49 14.72 17.05
N LEU A 317 27.33 14.79 16.40
CA LEU A 317 26.94 15.91 15.55
C LEU A 317 26.85 17.23 16.32
N VAL A 318 26.32 17.19 17.56
CA VAL A 318 26.31 18.38 18.43
C VAL A 318 27.73 18.85 18.77
N SER A 319 28.66 17.92 19.03
CA SER A 319 30.08 18.24 19.26
C SER A 319 30.76 18.89 18.05
N LEU A 320 30.25 18.60 16.84
CA LEU A 320 30.73 19.23 15.58
C LEU A 320 30.03 20.56 15.28
N GLY A 321 29.11 21.02 16.16
CA GLY A 321 28.46 22.32 16.07
C GLY A 321 27.06 22.30 15.43
N VAL A 322 26.42 21.15 15.26
CA VAL A 322 25.04 21.06 14.82
C VAL A 322 24.10 21.37 15.99
N ASP A 323 23.13 22.24 15.77
CA ASP A 323 22.16 22.60 16.84
C ASP A 323 21.34 21.37 17.26
N ALA A 324 21.37 21.07 18.54
CA ALA A 324 20.66 19.94 19.13
C ALA A 324 19.12 20.02 18.94
N ALA A 325 18.57 21.23 18.80
CA ALA A 325 17.14 21.45 18.57
C ALA A 325 16.69 21.02 17.17
N LEU A 326 17.59 20.95 16.21
CA LEU A 326 17.33 20.51 14.83
C LEU A 326 17.42 19.00 14.68
N ILE A 327 17.90 18.26 15.70
CA ILE A 327 18.18 16.83 15.59
C ILE A 327 17.05 16.02 16.26
N SER A 328 16.25 15.37 15.43
CA SER A 328 15.33 14.30 15.85
C SER A 328 15.97 12.92 15.67
N PHE A 329 15.59 11.93 16.49
CA PHE A 329 16.05 10.56 16.29
C PHE A 329 14.97 9.53 16.60
N GLU A 330 15.02 8.43 15.85
CA GLU A 330 14.21 7.23 15.99
C GLU A 330 15.13 6.02 16.13
N TYR A 331 14.60 4.90 16.58
CA TYR A 331 15.32 3.64 16.68
C TYR A 331 14.42 2.46 16.35
N ARG A 332 14.91 1.53 15.51
CA ARG A 332 14.16 0.45 14.91
C ARG A 332 14.58 -0.94 15.44
N GLY A 333 15.60 -1.02 16.30
CA GLY A 333 16.15 -2.31 16.71
C GLY A 333 16.66 -3.10 15.51
N ASP A 334 16.27 -4.34 15.42
CA ASP A 334 16.61 -5.27 14.34
C ASP A 334 15.47 -5.54 13.36
N THR A 335 14.43 -4.70 13.34
CA THR A 335 13.25 -4.88 12.48
C THR A 335 13.51 -4.58 11.01
N GLU A 336 14.49 -3.74 10.68
CA GLU A 336 14.79 -3.28 9.33
C GLU A 336 16.19 -3.71 8.88
N GLN A 337 16.31 -4.98 8.47
CA GLN A 337 17.57 -5.56 8.02
C GLN A 337 17.82 -5.28 6.53
N VAL A 338 18.90 -4.55 6.19
CA VAL A 338 19.33 -4.31 4.79
C VAL A 338 20.15 -5.49 4.25
N ALA A 339 20.85 -6.25 5.11
CA ALA A 339 21.57 -7.45 4.77
C ALA A 339 20.96 -8.65 5.50
N LYS A 340 20.34 -9.59 4.77
CA LYS A 340 19.66 -10.75 5.35
C LYS A 340 20.62 -11.83 5.84
N CYS A 341 21.70 -12.10 5.11
CA CYS A 341 22.76 -13.05 5.46
C CYS A 341 22.23 -14.45 5.83
N ASP A 342 21.37 -15.02 4.98
CA ASP A 342 20.67 -16.29 5.25
C ASP A 342 21.49 -17.54 4.88
N GLY A 343 22.73 -17.38 4.39
CA GLY A 343 23.62 -18.48 3.97
C GLY A 343 24.32 -19.20 5.12
N LYS A 344 25.02 -20.30 4.80
CA LYS A 344 25.96 -20.96 5.70
C LYS A 344 27.28 -20.18 5.79
N PHE A 345 27.70 -19.82 6.97
CA PHE A 345 28.96 -19.10 7.23
C PHE A 345 30.01 -20.02 7.81
N LYS A 346 31.28 -19.79 7.44
CA LYS A 346 32.41 -20.60 7.93
C LYS A 346 32.57 -20.49 9.45
N ASN A 347 32.22 -19.32 10.00
CA ASN A 347 32.33 -19.07 11.46
C ASN A 347 31.43 -17.84 11.80
N LYS A 348 31.27 -17.60 13.12
CA LYS A 348 30.47 -16.50 13.65
C LYS A 348 30.94 -15.12 13.12
N ARG A 349 32.27 -14.92 13.03
CA ARG A 349 32.84 -13.67 12.55
C ARG A 349 32.44 -13.36 11.11
N ALA A 350 32.39 -14.35 10.24
CA ALA A 350 31.93 -14.18 8.85
C ALA A 350 30.46 -13.76 8.79
N LEU A 351 29.61 -14.29 9.66
CA LEU A 351 28.21 -13.86 9.79
C LEU A 351 28.12 -12.42 10.34
N GLU A 352 28.92 -12.09 11.35
CA GLU A 352 28.98 -10.73 11.92
C GLU A 352 29.41 -9.69 10.86
N GLU A 353 30.38 -10.03 10.01
CA GLU A 353 30.80 -9.12 8.90
C GLU A 353 29.72 -9.00 7.83
N CYS A 354 29.05 -10.07 7.46
CA CYS A 354 27.92 -10.02 6.53
C CYS A 354 26.80 -9.08 7.05
N LEU A 355 26.50 -9.17 8.35
CA LEU A 355 25.45 -8.37 8.99
C LEU A 355 25.88 -6.93 9.33
N LEU A 356 27.13 -6.56 9.04
CA LEU A 356 27.67 -5.22 9.32
C LEU A 356 26.77 -4.07 8.85
N PRO A 357 26.20 -4.08 7.63
CA PRO A 357 25.34 -2.99 7.16
C PRO A 357 24.08 -2.76 8.03
N ASN A 358 23.67 -3.74 8.81
CA ASN A 358 22.50 -3.61 9.68
C ASN A 358 22.81 -2.84 10.99
N ARG A 359 24.07 -2.71 11.36
CA ARG A 359 24.55 -1.99 12.55
C ARG A 359 24.82 -0.54 12.24
N ARG A 360 23.78 0.18 11.83
CA ARG A 360 23.91 1.52 11.29
C ARG A 360 23.05 2.56 12.01
N VAL A 361 23.40 3.81 11.84
CA VAL A 361 22.52 4.95 12.03
C VAL A 361 22.45 5.70 10.69
N GLU A 362 21.27 5.82 10.15
CA GLU A 362 21.00 6.66 8.98
C GLU A 362 20.89 8.11 9.42
N VAL A 363 21.63 8.97 8.75
CA VAL A 363 21.61 10.42 8.98
C VAL A 363 21.03 11.07 7.75
N GLN A 364 19.94 11.78 7.90
CA GLN A 364 19.28 12.57 6.86
C GLN A 364 19.29 14.04 7.29
N LEU A 365 19.89 14.89 6.49
CA LEU A 365 20.00 16.31 6.76
C LEU A 365 19.27 17.08 5.66
N SER A 366 18.41 18.00 6.08
CA SER A 366 17.72 18.95 5.21
C SER A 366 18.24 20.36 5.49
N GLY A 367 18.46 21.14 4.45
CA GLY A 367 18.95 22.52 4.56
C GLY A 367 18.64 23.38 3.34
N LEU A 368 19.04 24.65 3.40
CA LEU A 368 18.94 25.62 2.31
C LEU A 368 20.33 26.19 2.02
N ARG A 369 20.66 26.37 0.75
CA ARG A 369 21.91 26.96 0.28
C ARG A 369 21.64 28.19 -0.55
#